data_6a3f47e2daa2d0c896053fdc538c774c
#
_entry.id   6a3f47e2daa2d0c896053fdc538c774c
#
_cell.length_a   1.000
_cell.length_b   1.000
_cell.length_c   1.000
_cell.angle_alpha   90.00
_cell.angle_beta   90.00
_cell.angle_gamma   90.00
#
_symmetry.space_group_name_H-M   'P 1'
#
loop_
_entity.id
_entity.type
_entity.pdbx_description
1 polymer ?
#
loop_
_entity_poly.entity_id
_entity_poly.type
_entity_poly.pdbx_seq_one_letter_code
_entity_poly.pdbx_strand_id
1 'polypeptide(L)'
;FGAMYLVEVGRGCGRHCRFCMAGYCYRKPRMRPLAYVKEAVLRGKAAGKKIGLMGAAISDYPHIDELVEFIRSEKLSFSCASLRADSITPVIVKGLAESGQKTITLAPEAGSVHMRNIINKGIEEEHLMHSVDLATAAGIKHVRMYIMVGLPMETDEDIQGIIDMTLRVRDHMSSIGNM
;
A
#
# COMPACT_ATOMS: atom_id res chain seq x y z
N PHE A 1 -16.09 4.24 11.09
CA PHE A 1 -16.21 4.96 9.81
C PHE A 1 -16.64 6.42 9.96
N GLY A 2 -17.18 6.86 11.13
CA GLY A 2 -17.68 8.23 11.32
C GLY A 2 -16.65 9.36 11.15
N ALA A 3 -15.35 9.08 11.34
CA ALA A 3 -14.30 10.08 11.29
C ALA A 3 -13.71 10.33 9.88
N MET A 4 -14.02 9.49 8.89
CA MET A 4 -13.45 9.59 7.53
C MET A 4 -14.56 9.70 6.47
N TYR A 5 -14.24 10.43 5.41
CA TYR A 5 -15.00 10.44 4.16
C TYR A 5 -14.30 9.51 3.16
N LEU A 6 -14.98 8.43 2.78
CA LEU A 6 -14.41 7.40 1.93
C LEU A 6 -14.53 7.79 0.46
N VAL A 7 -13.41 7.79 -0.25
CA VAL A 7 -13.31 8.13 -1.68
C VAL A 7 -12.76 6.93 -2.44
N GLU A 8 -13.62 6.33 -3.26
CA GLU A 8 -13.24 5.21 -4.11
C GLU A 8 -12.54 5.69 -5.38
N VAL A 9 -11.28 5.27 -5.59
CA VAL A 9 -10.49 5.63 -6.78
C VAL A 9 -10.69 4.65 -7.94
N GLY A 10 -11.14 3.43 -7.65
CA GLY A 10 -11.37 2.41 -8.69
C GLY A 10 -11.83 1.07 -8.11
N ARG A 11 -12.31 0.20 -8.98
CA ARG A 11 -12.76 -1.17 -8.69
C ARG A 11 -12.04 -2.17 -9.56
N GLY A 12 -11.82 -3.38 -9.01
CA GLY A 12 -11.09 -4.45 -9.67
C GLY A 12 -9.59 -4.32 -9.50
N CYS A 13 -8.87 -5.37 -9.88
CA CYS A 13 -7.42 -5.44 -9.79
C CYS A 13 -6.89 -6.26 -10.97
N GLY A 14 -5.85 -5.77 -11.63
CA GLY A 14 -5.18 -6.45 -12.75
C GLY A 14 -4.04 -7.39 -12.35
N ARG A 15 -3.80 -7.56 -11.04
CA ARG A 15 -2.63 -8.31 -10.54
C ARG A 15 -2.81 -9.82 -10.50
N HIS A 16 -4.05 -10.31 -10.44
CA HIS A 16 -4.40 -11.74 -10.48
C HIS A 16 -3.67 -12.61 -9.44
N CYS A 17 -3.44 -12.07 -8.21
CA CYS A 17 -2.93 -12.89 -7.10
C CYS A 17 -3.89 -14.04 -6.87
N ARG A 18 -3.40 -15.29 -6.81
CA ARG A 18 -4.23 -16.52 -6.84
C ARG A 18 -5.15 -16.68 -5.64
N PHE A 19 -4.88 -16.03 -4.53
CA PHE A 19 -5.71 -16.04 -3.32
C PHE A 19 -6.76 -14.93 -3.27
N CYS A 20 -6.69 -13.94 -4.17
CA CYS A 20 -7.44 -12.69 -4.01
C CYS A 20 -8.66 -12.61 -4.93
N MET A 21 -9.86 -12.47 -4.35
CA MET A 21 -11.11 -12.32 -5.10
C MET A 21 -11.12 -11.10 -6.03
N ALA A 22 -10.41 -10.03 -5.72
CA ALA A 22 -10.51 -8.78 -6.45
C ALA A 22 -10.12 -8.91 -7.93
N GLY A 23 -9.12 -9.74 -8.24
CA GLY A 23 -8.70 -10.01 -9.62
C GLY A 23 -9.64 -10.93 -10.40
N TYR A 24 -10.46 -11.72 -9.72
CA TYR A 24 -11.34 -12.74 -10.33
C TYR A 24 -12.80 -12.32 -10.34
N CYS A 25 -13.33 -11.81 -9.24
CA CYS A 25 -14.74 -11.40 -9.13
C CYS A 25 -15.01 -10.04 -9.78
N TYR A 26 -14.15 -9.06 -9.53
CA TYR A 26 -14.30 -7.72 -10.13
C TYR A 26 -13.58 -7.58 -11.46
N ARG A 27 -12.75 -8.53 -11.84
CA ARG A 27 -12.04 -8.67 -13.12
C ARG A 27 -11.29 -7.39 -13.52
N LYS A 28 -11.55 -6.91 -14.77
CA LYS A 28 -10.87 -5.76 -15.35
C LYS A 28 -10.93 -4.55 -14.42
N PRO A 29 -9.78 -3.95 -14.07
CA PRO A 29 -9.76 -2.74 -13.26
C PRO A 29 -10.49 -1.60 -13.99
N ARG A 30 -11.31 -0.89 -13.24
CA ARG A 30 -12.05 0.29 -13.71
C ARG A 30 -11.69 1.44 -12.78
N MET A 31 -10.81 2.31 -13.28
CA MET A 31 -10.38 3.49 -12.53
C MET A 31 -11.36 4.64 -12.75
N ARG A 32 -11.64 5.40 -11.70
CA ARG A 32 -12.46 6.60 -11.82
C ARG A 32 -11.64 7.73 -12.44
N PRO A 33 -12.22 8.54 -13.33
CA PRO A 33 -11.56 9.73 -13.83
C PRO A 33 -11.16 10.67 -12.68
N LEU A 34 -9.95 11.23 -12.75
CA LEU A 34 -9.38 12.05 -11.68
C LEU A 34 -10.29 13.22 -11.27
N ALA A 35 -10.96 13.87 -12.23
CA ALA A 35 -11.88 14.97 -11.94
C ALA A 35 -12.99 14.56 -10.96
N TYR A 36 -13.60 13.39 -11.15
CA TYR A 36 -14.63 12.87 -10.24
C TYR A 36 -14.07 12.52 -8.85
N VAL A 37 -12.82 12.00 -8.81
CA VAL A 37 -12.16 11.70 -7.53
C VAL A 37 -11.86 12.99 -6.78
N LYS A 38 -11.34 14.02 -7.46
CA LYS A 38 -11.10 15.36 -6.86
C LYS A 38 -12.39 15.98 -6.33
N GLU A 39 -13.50 15.89 -7.08
CA GLU A 39 -14.80 16.35 -6.59
C GLU A 39 -15.27 15.62 -5.35
N ALA A 40 -15.07 14.29 -5.28
CA ALA A 40 -15.40 13.50 -4.10
C ALA A 40 -14.53 13.91 -2.88
N VAL A 41 -13.26 14.23 -3.09
CA VAL A 41 -12.37 14.77 -2.06
C VAL A 41 -12.90 16.11 -1.52
N LEU A 42 -13.34 17.02 -2.40
CA LEU A 42 -13.91 18.31 -2.00
C LEU A 42 -15.21 18.15 -1.20
N ARG A 43 -16.05 17.17 -1.52
CA ARG A 43 -17.22 16.83 -0.69
C ARG A 43 -16.81 16.36 0.71
N GLY A 44 -15.73 15.57 0.81
CA GLY A 44 -15.15 15.18 2.10
C GLY A 44 -14.62 16.38 2.89
N LYS A 45 -13.98 17.34 2.21
CA LYS A 45 -13.55 18.61 2.78
C LYS A 45 -14.73 19.41 3.34
N ALA A 46 -15.79 19.57 2.55
CA ALA A 46 -17.01 20.28 2.98
C ALA A 46 -17.68 19.62 4.19
N ALA A 47 -17.53 18.30 4.33
CA ALA A 47 -18.00 17.54 5.49
C ALA A 47 -17.06 17.62 6.71
N GLY A 48 -15.93 18.33 6.64
CA GLY A 48 -14.95 18.44 7.72
C GLY A 48 -14.25 17.13 8.08
N LYS A 49 -14.11 16.19 7.12
CA LYS A 49 -13.63 14.84 7.41
C LYS A 49 -12.27 14.57 6.76
N LYS A 50 -11.47 13.74 7.42
CA LYS A 50 -10.27 13.13 6.83
C LYS A 50 -10.67 12.26 5.64
N ILE A 51 -9.88 12.25 4.58
CA ILE A 51 -10.14 11.45 3.39
C ILE A 51 -9.62 10.02 3.59
N GLY A 52 -10.46 9.04 3.34
CA GLY A 52 -10.07 7.63 3.25
C GLY A 52 -10.06 7.17 1.80
N LEU A 53 -8.90 6.98 1.20
CA LEU A 53 -8.80 6.45 -0.16
C LEU A 53 -9.11 4.96 -0.19
N MET A 54 -9.97 4.53 -1.10
CA MET A 54 -10.42 3.16 -1.25
C MET A 54 -10.19 2.65 -2.68
N GLY A 55 -9.72 1.42 -2.76
CA GLY A 55 -9.51 0.67 -4.01
C GLY A 55 -8.81 -0.65 -3.71
N ALA A 56 -8.90 -1.60 -4.63
CA ALA A 56 -8.25 -2.92 -4.48
C ALA A 56 -6.72 -2.83 -4.52
N ALA A 57 -6.18 -1.84 -5.24
CA ALA A 57 -4.75 -1.52 -5.30
C ALA A 57 -4.62 0.00 -5.52
N ILE A 58 -4.59 0.75 -4.42
CA ILE A 58 -4.61 2.23 -4.47
C ILE A 58 -3.37 2.78 -5.15
N SER A 59 -2.20 2.21 -4.87
CA SER A 59 -0.93 2.62 -5.49
C SER A 59 -0.86 2.33 -7.00
N ASP A 60 -1.75 1.49 -7.53
CA ASP A 60 -1.88 1.26 -8.98
C ASP A 60 -2.79 2.27 -9.67
N TYR A 61 -3.37 3.23 -8.95
CA TYR A 61 -4.19 4.27 -9.57
C TYR A 61 -3.31 5.18 -10.43
N PRO A 62 -3.58 5.32 -11.76
CA PRO A 62 -2.67 6.01 -12.69
C PRO A 62 -2.37 7.46 -12.33
N HIS A 63 -3.28 8.12 -11.60
CA HIS A 63 -3.15 9.51 -11.18
C HIS A 63 -2.92 9.65 -9.67
N ILE A 64 -2.29 8.64 -9.04
CA ILE A 64 -2.16 8.64 -7.57
C ILE A 64 -1.37 9.83 -7.06
N ASP A 65 -0.26 10.16 -7.71
CA ASP A 65 0.60 11.27 -7.30
C ASP A 65 -0.11 12.63 -7.47
N GLU A 66 -0.78 12.83 -8.60
CA GLU A 66 -1.56 14.05 -8.85
C GLU A 66 -2.72 14.19 -7.85
N LEU A 67 -3.37 13.09 -7.49
CA LEU A 67 -4.42 13.07 -6.48
C LEU A 67 -3.87 13.43 -5.10
N VAL A 68 -2.73 12.86 -4.71
CA VAL A 68 -2.09 13.15 -3.41
C VAL A 68 -1.66 14.62 -3.33
N GLU A 69 -1.04 15.15 -4.40
CA GLU A 69 -0.67 16.57 -4.43
C GLU A 69 -1.91 17.48 -4.36
N PHE A 70 -3.00 17.11 -5.01
CA PHE A 70 -4.28 17.82 -4.89
C PHE A 70 -4.80 17.80 -3.44
N ILE A 71 -4.83 16.64 -2.77
CA ILE A 71 -5.28 16.53 -1.38
C ILE A 71 -4.42 17.41 -0.47
N ARG A 72 -3.10 17.44 -0.68
CA ARG A 72 -2.14 18.28 0.06
C ARG A 72 -2.38 19.77 -0.18
N SER A 73 -2.58 20.19 -1.43
CA SER A 73 -2.87 21.59 -1.78
C SER A 73 -4.15 22.10 -1.12
N GLU A 74 -5.14 21.21 -0.95
CA GLU A 74 -6.39 21.49 -0.24
C GLU A 74 -6.23 21.48 1.30
N LYS A 75 -5.02 21.25 1.82
CA LYS A 75 -4.67 21.14 3.25
C LYS A 75 -5.48 20.04 3.96
N LEU A 76 -5.73 18.95 3.28
CA LEU A 76 -6.46 17.79 3.79
C LEU A 76 -5.50 16.68 4.20
N SER A 77 -5.87 15.95 5.25
CA SER A 77 -5.23 14.69 5.59
C SER A 77 -5.96 13.53 4.94
N PHE A 78 -5.20 12.53 4.54
CA PHE A 78 -5.77 11.29 4.01
C PHE A 78 -5.17 10.04 4.66
N SER A 79 -5.75 8.91 4.39
CA SER A 79 -5.21 7.59 4.73
C SER A 79 -5.63 6.59 3.66
N CYS A 80 -4.85 5.54 3.54
CA CYS A 80 -5.19 4.33 2.79
C CYS A 80 -4.87 3.10 3.65
N ALA A 81 -5.38 1.94 3.24
CA ALA A 81 -5.16 0.69 3.95
C ALA A 81 -3.73 0.17 3.73
N SER A 82 -3.57 -0.91 3.00
CA SER A 82 -2.27 -1.45 2.61
C SER A 82 -1.85 -0.93 1.24
N LEU A 83 -0.55 -0.85 1.03
CA LEU A 83 0.07 -0.51 -0.24
C LEU A 83 0.80 -1.71 -0.82
N ARG A 84 0.88 -1.76 -2.13
CA ARG A 84 1.77 -2.70 -2.83
C ARG A 84 3.16 -2.09 -2.88
N ALA A 85 4.17 -2.87 -2.49
CA ALA A 85 5.55 -2.40 -2.44
C ALA A 85 6.12 -2.08 -3.84
N ASP A 86 5.63 -2.75 -4.89
CA ASP A 86 6.08 -2.57 -6.28
C ASP A 86 5.46 -1.38 -7.02
N SER A 87 4.52 -0.65 -6.38
CA SER A 87 3.86 0.51 -6.97
C SER A 87 3.75 1.72 -6.03
N ILE A 88 4.50 1.69 -4.94
CA ILE A 88 4.58 2.82 -4.02
C ILE A 88 5.45 3.95 -4.61
N THR A 89 5.05 5.20 -4.38
CA THR A 89 5.79 6.38 -4.85
C THR A 89 6.24 7.25 -3.69
N PRO A 90 7.30 8.06 -3.85
CA PRO A 90 7.71 9.04 -2.83
C PRO A 90 6.58 10.02 -2.48
N VAL A 91 5.74 10.38 -3.45
CA VAL A 91 4.64 11.35 -3.26
C VAL A 91 3.57 10.80 -2.33
N ILE A 92 3.12 9.54 -2.54
CA ILE A 92 2.11 8.93 -1.67
C ILE A 92 2.65 8.76 -0.24
N VAL A 93 3.90 8.31 -0.09
CA VAL A 93 4.50 8.09 1.23
C VAL A 93 4.65 9.41 2.00
N LYS A 94 5.15 10.45 1.34
CA LYS A 94 5.26 11.80 1.92
C LYS A 94 3.89 12.33 2.33
N GLY A 95 2.89 12.22 1.46
CA GLY A 95 1.53 12.67 1.77
C GLY A 95 0.90 11.93 2.95
N LEU A 96 1.17 10.62 3.11
CA LEU A 96 0.73 9.84 4.26
C LEU A 96 1.42 10.29 5.55
N ALA A 97 2.73 10.51 5.51
CA ALA A 97 3.50 11.02 6.64
C ALA A 97 2.99 12.39 7.11
N GLU A 98 2.80 13.34 6.19
CA GLU A 98 2.22 14.66 6.46
C GLU A 98 0.77 14.59 6.98
N SER A 99 0.03 13.55 6.60
CA SER A 99 -1.31 13.24 7.13
C SER A 99 -1.29 12.61 8.54
N GLY A 100 -0.10 12.51 9.17
CA GLY A 100 0.09 11.98 10.51
C GLY A 100 0.14 10.45 10.60
N GLN A 101 0.32 9.77 9.47
CA GLN A 101 0.47 8.30 9.47
C GLN A 101 1.86 7.91 9.95
N LYS A 102 1.93 7.11 11.01
CA LYS A 102 3.19 6.64 11.62
C LYS A 102 3.59 5.23 11.22
N THR A 103 2.72 4.54 10.53
CA THR A 103 2.91 3.14 10.11
C THR A 103 2.56 2.99 8.64
N ILE A 104 3.47 2.45 7.84
CA ILE A 104 3.15 1.97 6.50
C ILE A 104 2.81 0.48 6.57
N THR A 105 1.80 0.06 5.82
CA THR A 105 1.41 -1.34 5.74
C THR A 105 1.70 -1.87 4.35
N LEU A 106 2.60 -2.84 4.27
CA LEU A 106 2.99 -3.54 3.05
C LEU A 106 2.46 -4.97 3.08
N ALA A 107 2.14 -5.52 1.93
CA ALA A 107 1.54 -6.83 1.80
C ALA A 107 2.37 -7.75 0.89
N PRO A 108 3.55 -8.24 1.32
CA PRO A 108 4.30 -9.25 0.57
C PRO A 108 3.58 -10.59 0.51
N GLU A 109 2.74 -10.89 1.49
CA GLU A 109 1.91 -12.10 1.66
C GLU A 109 2.69 -13.38 1.95
N ALA A 110 3.95 -13.52 1.47
CA ALA A 110 4.82 -14.65 1.74
C ALA A 110 6.28 -14.21 1.90
N GLY A 111 7.07 -14.97 2.66
CA GLY A 111 8.47 -14.67 2.97
C GLY A 111 9.42 -15.00 1.82
N SER A 112 9.21 -16.14 1.16
CA SER A 112 10.08 -16.62 0.11
C SER A 112 9.63 -16.14 -1.29
N VAL A 113 10.59 -16.04 -2.22
CA VAL A 113 10.33 -15.80 -3.64
C VAL A 113 9.51 -16.96 -4.22
N HIS A 114 9.79 -18.19 -3.80
CA HIS A 114 9.07 -19.39 -4.21
C HIS A 114 7.56 -19.24 -3.95
N MET A 115 7.17 -18.96 -2.71
CA MET A 115 5.75 -18.78 -2.38
C MET A 115 5.12 -17.56 -3.02
N ARG A 116 5.84 -16.42 -3.12
CA ARG A 116 5.32 -15.25 -3.86
C ARG A 116 5.01 -15.56 -5.32
N ASN A 117 5.81 -16.41 -5.96
CA ASN A 117 5.55 -16.88 -7.32
C ASN A 117 4.36 -17.85 -7.38
N ILE A 118 4.26 -18.78 -6.43
CA ILE A 118 3.10 -19.70 -6.34
C ILE A 118 1.80 -18.92 -6.22
N ILE A 119 1.73 -17.92 -5.38
CA ILE A 119 0.52 -17.10 -5.20
C ILE A 119 0.36 -15.98 -6.24
N ASN A 120 1.29 -15.87 -7.19
CA ASN A 120 1.32 -14.82 -8.23
C ASN A 120 1.28 -13.40 -7.63
N LYS A 121 2.09 -13.15 -6.59
CA LYS A 121 2.12 -11.84 -5.93
C LYS A 121 2.90 -10.80 -6.72
N GLY A 122 4.00 -11.19 -7.37
CA GLY A 122 4.84 -10.32 -8.20
C GLY A 122 5.54 -9.20 -7.41
N ILE A 123 5.85 -9.46 -6.13
CA ILE A 123 6.62 -8.54 -5.28
C ILE A 123 7.96 -9.20 -4.98
N GLU A 124 9.04 -8.49 -5.29
CA GLU A 124 10.40 -8.87 -4.94
C GLU A 124 10.85 -8.19 -3.64
N GLU A 125 11.92 -8.69 -3.04
CA GLU A 125 12.44 -8.14 -1.79
C GLU A 125 12.95 -6.70 -1.96
N GLU A 126 13.52 -6.39 -3.10
CA GLU A 126 13.98 -5.05 -3.48
C GLU A 126 12.84 -4.01 -3.41
N HIS A 127 11.64 -4.39 -3.83
CA HIS A 127 10.46 -3.52 -3.72
C HIS A 127 10.13 -3.21 -2.25
N LEU A 128 10.30 -4.20 -1.35
CA LEU A 128 10.09 -4.00 0.08
C LEU A 128 11.14 -3.06 0.66
N MET A 129 12.41 -3.28 0.36
CA MET A 129 13.51 -2.43 0.85
C MET A 129 13.35 -0.99 0.34
N HIS A 130 13.05 -0.81 -0.93
CA HIS A 130 12.76 0.52 -1.49
C HIS A 130 11.57 1.21 -0.79
N SER A 131 10.51 0.45 -0.49
CA SER A 131 9.35 0.99 0.26
C SER A 131 9.74 1.43 1.68
N VAL A 132 10.65 0.70 2.30
CA VAL A 132 11.20 1.01 3.64
C VAL A 132 12.05 2.28 3.60
N ASP A 133 12.90 2.43 2.57
CA ASP A 133 13.69 3.63 2.34
C ASP A 133 12.80 4.87 2.23
N LEU A 134 11.77 4.80 1.38
CA LEU A 134 10.81 5.88 1.20
C LEU A 134 10.08 6.22 2.50
N ALA A 135 9.65 5.20 3.26
CA ALA A 135 8.95 5.38 4.52
C ALA A 135 9.84 6.06 5.56
N THR A 136 11.09 5.60 5.71
CA THR A 136 12.06 6.16 6.66
C THR A 136 12.43 7.59 6.29
N ALA A 137 12.70 7.87 5.02
CA ALA A 137 12.98 9.21 4.52
C ALA A 137 11.83 10.19 4.76
N ALA A 138 10.58 9.71 4.76
CA ALA A 138 9.40 10.50 5.07
C ALA A 138 9.10 10.60 6.58
N GLY A 139 9.89 9.98 7.44
CA GLY A 139 9.71 10.01 8.90
C GLY A 139 8.66 9.01 9.43
N ILE A 140 8.25 8.03 8.64
CA ILE A 140 7.39 6.93 9.08
C ILE A 140 8.23 5.91 9.84
N LYS A 141 7.88 5.68 11.11
CA LYS A 141 8.70 4.91 12.06
C LYS A 141 8.37 3.41 12.12
N HIS A 142 7.24 3.00 11.57
CA HIS A 142 6.78 1.62 11.70
C HIS A 142 6.39 1.05 10.34
N VAL A 143 6.84 -0.17 10.09
CA VAL A 143 6.39 -1.01 8.97
C VAL A 143 5.56 -2.16 9.51
N ARG A 144 4.37 -2.34 8.96
CA ARG A 144 3.54 -3.53 9.20
C ARG A 144 3.54 -4.37 7.94
N MET A 145 3.84 -5.63 8.05
CA MET A 145 3.74 -6.56 6.93
C MET A 145 2.56 -7.51 7.12
N TYR A 146 1.81 -7.73 6.04
CA TYR A 146 0.78 -8.77 5.99
C TYR A 146 1.37 -10.02 5.38
N ILE A 147 1.25 -11.13 6.12
CA ILE A 147 1.77 -12.43 5.75
C ILE A 147 0.67 -13.47 5.90
N MET A 148 0.59 -14.38 4.96
CA MET A 148 -0.24 -15.58 5.03
C MET A 148 0.62 -16.78 5.38
N VAL A 149 0.07 -17.70 6.15
CA VAL A 149 0.69 -18.97 6.55
C VAL A 149 -0.30 -20.10 6.29
N GLY A 150 0.20 -21.28 5.94
CA GLY A 150 -0.63 -22.45 5.60
C GLY A 150 -1.11 -22.43 4.15
N LEU A 151 -0.33 -21.80 3.27
CA LEU A 151 -0.62 -21.79 1.83
C LEU A 151 -0.36 -23.17 1.21
N PRO A 152 -1.13 -23.58 0.17
CA PRO A 152 -0.80 -24.79 -0.57
C PRO A 152 0.63 -24.76 -1.10
N MET A 153 1.34 -25.88 -0.98
CA MET A 153 2.74 -26.07 -1.39
C MET A 153 3.77 -25.29 -0.54
N GLU A 154 3.36 -24.71 0.58
CA GLU A 154 4.27 -24.04 1.53
C GLU A 154 5.16 -25.07 2.22
N THR A 155 6.44 -24.79 2.31
CA THR A 155 7.44 -25.64 2.98
C THR A 155 7.95 -24.97 4.26
N ASP A 156 8.70 -25.69 5.08
CA ASP A 156 9.33 -25.14 6.28
C ASP A 156 10.36 -24.05 5.93
N GLU A 157 11.02 -24.17 4.79
CA GLU A 157 11.93 -23.15 4.27
C GLU A 157 11.19 -21.85 3.89
N ASP A 158 9.95 -21.96 3.39
CA ASP A 158 9.12 -20.81 3.09
C ASP A 158 8.70 -20.08 4.37
N ILE A 159 8.39 -20.83 5.43
CA ILE A 159 8.09 -20.28 6.76
C ILE A 159 9.34 -19.60 7.35
N GLN A 160 10.51 -20.26 7.26
CA GLN A 160 11.76 -19.64 7.69
C GLN A 160 12.03 -18.34 6.90
N GLY A 161 11.71 -18.33 5.62
CA GLY A 161 11.80 -17.15 4.76
C GLY A 161 10.99 -15.94 5.26
N ILE A 162 9.87 -16.16 5.97
CA ILE A 162 9.10 -15.08 6.61
C ILE A 162 9.92 -14.42 7.71
N ILE A 163 10.55 -15.24 8.57
CA ILE A 163 11.38 -14.78 9.66
C ILE A 163 12.55 -13.99 9.10
N ASP A 164 13.28 -14.57 8.16
CA ASP A 164 14.49 -14.00 7.56
C ASP A 164 14.19 -12.65 6.87
N MET A 165 13.13 -12.59 6.07
CA MET A 165 12.69 -11.34 5.43
C MET A 165 12.33 -10.28 6.48
N THR A 166 11.63 -10.65 7.54
CA THR A 166 11.25 -9.73 8.61
C THR A 166 12.47 -9.16 9.32
N LEU A 167 13.46 -10.00 9.59
CA LEU A 167 14.71 -9.58 10.22
C LEU A 167 15.50 -8.65 9.29
N ARG A 168 15.62 -8.98 8.00
CA ARG A 168 16.29 -8.09 7.02
C ARG A 168 15.61 -6.72 6.92
N VAL A 169 14.28 -6.67 6.87
CA VAL A 169 13.54 -5.39 6.87
C VAL A 169 13.81 -4.59 8.14
N ARG A 170 13.79 -5.25 9.31
CA ARG A 170 14.10 -4.60 10.61
C ARG A 170 15.51 -4.02 10.61
N ASP A 171 16.48 -4.84 10.20
CA ASP A 171 17.91 -4.46 10.25
C ASP A 171 18.19 -3.33 9.25
N HIS A 172 17.57 -3.38 8.07
CA HIS A 172 17.63 -2.31 7.08
C HIS A 172 17.05 -1.00 7.65
N MET A 173 15.84 -1.02 8.23
CA MET A 173 15.27 0.17 8.90
C MET A 173 16.19 0.72 9.98
N SER A 174 16.79 -0.15 10.78
CA SER A 174 17.69 0.28 11.86
C SER A 174 18.95 0.94 11.32
N SER A 175 19.49 0.45 10.20
CA SER A 175 20.69 1.01 9.58
C SER A 175 20.48 2.41 9.01
N ILE A 176 19.33 2.65 8.37
CA ILE A 176 19.01 3.95 7.74
C ILE A 176 18.37 4.94 8.72
N GLY A 177 17.72 4.48 9.79
CA GLY A 177 17.07 5.32 10.80
C GLY A 177 18.05 5.92 11.82
N ASN A 178 19.30 5.46 11.83
CA ASN A 178 20.37 5.95 12.71
C ASN A 178 21.29 6.98 12.02
N MET A 179 20.97 7.38 10.80
CA MET A 179 21.62 8.51 10.12
C MET A 179 20.80 9.80 10.29
#